data_46cba0e0329cb035f2ec8f4059778ed7
#
_entry.id   46cba0e0329cb035f2ec8f4059778ed7
#
_cell.length_a   1.000
_cell.length_b   1.000
_cell.length_c   1.000
_cell.angle_alpha   90.00
_cell.angle_beta   90.00
_cell.angle_gamma   90.00
#
_symmetry.space_group_name_H-M   'P 1'
#
loop_
_entity.id
_entity.type
_entity.pdbx_description
1 polymer ?
#
loop_
_entity_poly.entity_id
_entity_poly.type
_entity_poly.pdbx_seq_one_letter_code
_entity_poly.pdbx_strand_id
1 'polypeptide(L)'
;MINPYEVMYDARMTVQRWREVEKGGYTRNELFTVGENITCRYSSSGQAAVGTPNPSIQNSHTLFCGLEADVQEGDRITVTMHTGKTVDLTLGECHPYTYQWQCEVKREDNA
;
A
#
# COMPACT_ATOMS: atom_id res chain seq x y z
N MET A 1 14.02 6.78 17.43
CA MET A 1 12.87 6.14 18.11
C MET A 1 12.62 4.79 17.45
N ILE A 2 12.50 3.75 18.25
CA ILE A 2 12.29 2.40 17.73
C ILE A 2 10.80 2.18 17.49
N ASN A 3 10.44 1.75 16.27
CA ASN A 3 9.08 1.39 15.94
C ASN A 3 8.77 -0.01 16.52
N PRO A 4 7.89 -0.12 17.53
CA PRO A 4 7.60 -1.42 18.14
C PRO A 4 6.86 -2.37 17.20
N TYR A 5 6.28 -1.87 16.11
CA TYR A 5 5.55 -2.68 15.14
C TYR A 5 6.45 -3.26 14.07
N GLU A 6 7.70 -2.81 13.98
CA GLU A 6 8.63 -3.22 12.92
C GLU A 6 8.87 -4.73 12.89
N VAL A 7 8.81 -5.37 14.06
CA VAL A 7 8.98 -6.83 14.16
C VAL A 7 7.86 -7.58 13.44
N MET A 8 6.74 -6.93 13.16
CA MET A 8 5.61 -7.53 12.47
C MET A 8 5.65 -7.31 10.97
N TYR A 9 6.62 -6.54 10.48
CA TYR A 9 6.74 -6.24 9.05
C TYR A 9 7.46 -7.39 8.35
N ASP A 10 6.70 -8.29 7.78
CA ASP A 10 7.19 -9.50 7.14
C ASP A 10 7.26 -9.43 5.62
N ALA A 11 6.92 -8.28 5.07
CA ALA A 11 6.90 -8.06 3.63
C ALA A 11 7.81 -6.89 3.26
N ARG A 12 8.07 -6.76 1.97
CA ARG A 12 8.82 -5.63 1.42
C ARG A 12 8.05 -5.02 0.28
N MET A 13 8.18 -3.72 0.11
CA MET A 13 7.44 -3.02 -0.93
C MET A 13 8.33 -2.10 -1.74
N THR A 14 7.87 -1.86 -2.97
CA THR A 14 8.39 -0.82 -3.85
C THR A 14 7.29 0.21 -4.01
N VAL A 15 7.64 1.48 -3.82
CA VAL A 15 6.71 2.60 -3.94
C VAL A 15 6.98 3.33 -5.24
N GLN A 16 5.96 3.49 -6.05
CA GLN A 16 6.03 4.22 -7.31
C GLN A 16 5.00 5.34 -7.30
N ARG A 17 5.33 6.44 -7.96
CA ARG A 17 4.48 7.62 -7.97
C ARG A 17 4.36 8.18 -9.36
N TRP A 18 3.17 8.55 -9.76
CA TRP A 18 2.92 9.20 -11.03
C TRP A 18 3.41 10.64 -10.99
N ARG A 19 4.13 11.03 -12.02
CA ARG A 19 4.62 12.39 -12.19
C ARG A 19 4.33 12.85 -13.59
N GLU A 20 4.05 14.14 -13.72
CA GLU A 20 3.94 14.79 -15.01
C GLU A 20 5.33 15.09 -15.56
N VAL A 21 5.58 14.65 -16.77
CA VAL A 21 6.85 14.87 -17.44
C VAL A 21 6.58 15.55 -18.78
N GLU A 22 7.29 16.64 -19.05
CA GLU A 22 7.17 17.35 -20.31
C GLU A 22 8.26 16.86 -21.27
N LYS A 23 7.82 16.34 -22.41
CA LYS A 23 8.72 15.88 -23.46
C LYS A 23 8.21 16.32 -24.80
N GLY A 24 9.08 17.03 -25.56
CA GLY A 24 8.77 17.39 -26.94
C GLY A 24 7.54 18.24 -27.13
N GLY A 25 7.21 19.11 -26.17
CA GLY A 25 6.08 20.02 -26.26
C GLY A 25 4.76 19.47 -25.76
N TYR A 26 4.71 18.25 -25.25
CA TYR A 26 3.52 17.70 -24.61
C TYR A 26 3.85 17.07 -23.27
N THR A 27 2.83 17.00 -22.43
CA THR A 27 2.94 16.48 -21.08
C THR A 27 2.42 15.07 -21.04
N ARG A 28 3.13 14.18 -20.37
CA ARG A 28 2.68 12.81 -20.14
C ARG A 28 2.95 12.42 -18.71
N ASN A 29 2.15 11.49 -18.21
CA ASN A 29 2.34 10.96 -16.86
C ASN A 29 3.25 9.74 -16.93
N GLU A 30 4.27 9.73 -16.10
CA GLU A 30 5.18 8.60 -16.00
C GLU A 30 5.26 8.13 -14.56
N LEU A 31 5.50 6.84 -14.39
CA LEU A 31 5.61 6.21 -13.09
C LEU A 31 7.08 6.16 -12.67
N PHE A 32 7.39 6.75 -11.54
CA PHE A 32 8.74 6.81 -11.00
C PHE A 32 8.83 6.03 -9.70
N THR A 33 9.95 5.35 -9.49
CA THR A 33 10.22 4.67 -8.25
C THR A 33 10.64 5.67 -7.19
N VAL A 34 9.88 5.75 -6.11
CA VAL A 34 10.15 6.64 -4.97
C VAL A 34 10.99 5.93 -3.92
N GLY A 35 10.76 4.64 -3.72
CA GLY A 35 11.53 3.84 -2.77
C GLY A 35 11.41 2.37 -3.10
N GLU A 36 12.44 1.62 -2.71
CA GLU A 36 12.50 0.17 -2.94
C GLU A 36 12.87 -0.56 -1.66
N ASN A 37 12.47 -1.80 -1.59
CA ASN A 37 12.87 -2.71 -0.51
C ASN A 37 12.52 -2.17 0.87
N ILE A 38 11.37 -1.53 0.98
CA ILE A 38 10.90 -0.94 2.24
C ILE A 38 10.13 -2.01 3.00
N THR A 39 10.51 -2.24 4.26
CA THR A 39 9.78 -3.21 5.08
C THR A 39 8.38 -2.72 5.38
N CYS A 40 7.42 -3.63 5.31
CA CYS A 40 6.02 -3.29 5.51
C CYS A 40 5.23 -4.52 5.95
N ARG A 41 3.97 -4.27 6.30
CA ARG A 41 3.01 -5.33 6.56
C ARG A 41 1.77 -5.05 5.75
N TYR A 42 1.35 -6.04 4.96
CA TYR A 42 0.11 -5.99 4.22
C TYR A 42 -0.90 -6.91 4.90
N SER A 43 -1.99 -6.33 5.35
CA SER A 43 -3.07 -7.07 6.01
C SER A 43 -4.29 -7.10 5.12
N SER A 44 -4.76 -8.30 4.84
CA SER A 44 -5.99 -8.51 4.10
C SER A 44 -6.91 -9.36 4.97
N SER A 45 -8.04 -8.80 5.36
CA SER A 45 -9.02 -9.53 6.14
C SER A 45 -10.36 -9.50 5.45
N GLY A 46 -10.98 -10.67 5.34
CA GLY A 46 -12.33 -10.78 4.86
C GLY A 46 -13.26 -10.97 6.05
N GLN A 47 -14.27 -10.14 6.15
CA GLN A 47 -15.28 -10.27 7.18
C GLN A 47 -16.66 -10.37 6.55
N ALA A 48 -17.43 -11.34 7.00
CA ALA A 48 -18.84 -11.38 6.65
C ALA A 48 -19.55 -10.26 7.39
N ALA A 49 -20.35 -9.49 6.66
CA ALA A 49 -21.15 -8.44 7.27
C ALA A 49 -22.27 -9.07 8.11
N VAL A 50 -22.15 -8.97 9.41
CA VAL A 50 -23.11 -9.56 10.34
C VAL A 50 -24.31 -8.62 10.49
N GLY A 51 -25.51 -9.18 10.38
CA GLY A 51 -26.74 -8.42 10.61
C GLY A 51 -27.29 -7.72 9.39
N THR A 52 -26.73 -7.94 8.22
CA THR A 52 -27.27 -7.40 6.96
C THR A 52 -28.11 -8.45 6.24
N PRO A 53 -29.18 -8.06 5.54
CA PRO A 53 -29.98 -9.01 4.77
C PRO A 53 -29.21 -9.63 3.60
N ASN A 54 -28.18 -8.94 3.13
CA ASN A 54 -27.30 -9.45 2.07
C ASN A 54 -25.89 -9.56 2.64
N PRO A 55 -25.55 -10.66 3.29
CA PRO A 55 -24.20 -10.83 3.82
C PRO A 55 -23.21 -10.89 2.67
N SER A 56 -22.41 -9.84 2.52
CA SER A 56 -21.31 -9.80 1.59
C SER A 56 -20.02 -9.82 2.36
N ILE A 57 -19.00 -10.45 1.76
CA ILE A 57 -17.68 -10.44 2.35
C ILE A 57 -17.07 -9.06 2.09
N GLN A 58 -16.77 -8.35 3.15
CA GLN A 58 -16.06 -7.09 3.05
C GLN A 58 -14.57 -7.37 3.20
N ASN A 59 -13.83 -7.09 2.14
CA ASN A 59 -12.39 -7.22 2.17
C ASN A 59 -11.79 -5.88 2.56
N SER A 60 -11.14 -5.85 3.71
CA SER A 60 -10.42 -4.67 4.19
C SER A 60 -8.93 -4.91 3.97
N HIS A 61 -8.31 -4.02 3.22
CA HIS A 61 -6.89 -4.10 2.93
C HIS A 61 -6.19 -2.91 3.54
N THR A 62 -5.17 -3.18 4.32
CA THR A 62 -4.42 -2.15 5.02
C THR A 62 -2.92 -2.41 4.88
N LEU A 63 -2.17 -1.35 4.63
CA LEU A 63 -0.72 -1.40 4.56
C LEU A 63 -0.14 -0.64 5.74
N PHE A 64 0.81 -1.28 6.43
CA PHE A 64 1.53 -0.67 7.54
C PHE A 64 3.01 -0.56 7.18
N CYS A 65 3.58 0.62 7.42
CA CYS A 65 5.02 0.83 7.23
C CYS A 65 5.51 1.91 8.19
N GLY A 66 6.82 2.01 8.34
CA GLY A 66 7.43 3.00 9.23
C GLY A 66 7.20 4.44 8.73
N LEU A 67 7.25 5.38 9.64
CA LEU A 67 7.02 6.79 9.31
C LEU A 67 8.08 7.38 8.39
N GLU A 68 9.24 6.73 8.31
CA GLU A 68 10.31 7.14 7.40
C GLU A 68 10.00 6.84 5.93
N ALA A 69 9.00 6.01 5.67
CA ALA A 69 8.62 5.67 4.31
C ALA A 69 7.89 6.85 3.66
N ASP A 70 8.27 7.18 2.42
CA ASP A 70 7.61 8.24 1.66
C ASP A 70 6.42 7.64 0.91
N VAL A 71 5.24 7.81 1.50
CA VAL A 71 4.00 7.28 0.94
C VAL A 71 2.96 8.39 0.85
N GLN A 72 2.19 8.39 -0.24
CA GLN A 72 1.12 9.38 -0.46
C GLN A 72 -0.08 8.68 -1.10
N GLU A 73 -1.25 9.27 -0.91
CA GLU A 73 -2.46 8.81 -1.58
C GLU A 73 -2.25 8.81 -3.11
N GLY A 74 -2.64 7.73 -3.75
CA GLY A 74 -2.48 7.56 -5.19
C GLY A 74 -1.21 6.83 -5.60
N ASP A 75 -0.29 6.59 -4.69
CA ASP A 75 0.93 5.85 -4.99
C ASP A 75 0.63 4.41 -5.35
N ARG A 76 1.41 3.87 -6.28
CA ARG A 76 1.35 2.46 -6.63
C ARG A 76 2.36 1.69 -5.80
N ILE A 77 1.91 0.64 -5.16
CA ILE A 77 2.74 -0.17 -4.29
C ILE A 77 2.78 -1.60 -4.82
N THR A 78 3.98 -2.14 -4.94
CA THR A 78 4.17 -3.57 -5.20
C THR A 78 4.71 -4.20 -3.94
N VAL A 79 3.94 -5.07 -3.33
CA VAL A 79 4.32 -5.76 -2.10
C VAL A 79 4.78 -7.16 -2.43
N THR A 80 5.95 -7.53 -1.93
CA THR A 80 6.45 -8.90 -1.99
C THR A 80 6.32 -9.52 -0.61
N MET A 81 5.46 -10.51 -0.51
CA MET A 81 5.21 -11.22 0.74
C MET A 81 6.39 -12.13 1.07
N HIS A 82 6.49 -12.53 2.33
CA HIS A 82 7.53 -13.46 2.76
C HIS A 82 7.46 -14.82 2.05
N THR A 83 6.30 -15.15 1.51
CA THR A 83 6.10 -16.37 0.72
C THR A 83 6.60 -16.25 -0.72
N GLY A 84 7.01 -15.05 -1.14
CA GLY A 84 7.41 -14.77 -2.51
C GLY A 84 6.30 -14.25 -3.40
N LYS A 85 5.07 -14.25 -2.91
CA LYS A 85 3.92 -13.75 -3.67
C LYS A 85 3.97 -12.22 -3.74
N THR A 86 3.68 -11.67 -4.91
CA THR A 86 3.61 -10.22 -5.11
C THR A 86 2.16 -9.77 -5.28
N VAL A 87 1.88 -8.59 -4.76
CA VAL A 87 0.56 -7.97 -4.84
C VAL A 87 0.73 -6.52 -5.25
N ASP A 88 -0.03 -6.08 -6.23
CA ASP A 88 -0.06 -4.68 -6.65
C ASP A 88 -1.23 -3.95 -5.99
N LEU A 89 -0.93 -2.81 -5.40
CA LEU A 89 -1.89 -2.02 -4.64
C LEU A 89 -1.83 -0.56 -5.06
N THR A 90 -2.94 0.13 -4.89
CA THR A 90 -2.98 1.59 -4.99
C THR A 90 -3.29 2.14 -3.60
N LEU A 91 -2.48 3.09 -3.14
CA LEU A 91 -2.70 3.70 -1.83
C LEU A 91 -3.91 4.63 -1.87
N GLY A 92 -4.78 4.43 -0.91
CA GLY A 92 -5.83 5.37 -0.60
C GLY A 92 -5.35 6.33 0.49
N GLU A 93 -6.22 6.60 1.43
CA GLU A 93 -5.91 7.55 2.50
C GLU A 93 -4.85 6.98 3.45
N CYS A 94 -3.82 7.78 3.73
CA CYS A 94 -2.74 7.40 4.61
C CYS A 94 -2.83 8.18 5.92
N HIS A 95 -2.80 7.46 7.03
CA HIS A 95 -2.92 8.04 8.36
C HIS A 95 -1.63 7.82 9.15
N PRO A 96 -0.97 8.89 9.59
CA PRO A 96 0.21 8.73 10.43
C PRO A 96 -0.20 8.51 11.89
N TYR A 97 0.33 7.44 12.47
CA TYR A 97 0.20 7.18 13.89
C TYR A 97 1.55 7.41 14.57
N THR A 98 1.64 7.13 15.86
CA THR A 98 2.85 7.44 16.64
C THR A 98 4.12 6.82 16.04
N TYR A 99 4.02 5.60 15.53
CA TYR A 99 5.20 4.86 15.06
C TYR A 99 5.12 4.40 13.61
N GLN A 100 3.97 4.50 12.98
CA GLN A 100 3.79 3.91 11.65
C GLN A 100 2.71 4.62 10.85
N TRP A 101 2.81 4.49 9.54
CA TRP A 101 1.73 4.79 8.63
C TRP A 101 0.74 3.63 8.60
N GLN A 102 -0.54 3.95 8.61
CA GLN A 102 -1.60 3.01 8.32
C GLN A 102 -2.34 3.52 7.10
N CYS A 103 -2.19 2.83 5.99
CA CYS A 103 -2.73 3.27 4.71
C CYS A 103 -3.84 2.33 4.26
N GLU A 104 -4.94 2.90 3.83
CA GLU A 104 -5.97 2.14 3.14
C GLU A 104 -5.44 1.83 1.75
N VAL A 105 -5.62 0.59 1.30
CA VAL A 105 -5.13 0.18 -0.01
C VAL A 105 -6.22 -0.50 -0.79
N LYS A 106 -6.17 -0.31 -2.09
CA LYS A 106 -7.04 -0.99 -3.02
C LYS A 106 -6.18 -1.93 -3.86
N ARG A 107 -6.56 -3.19 -3.89
CA ARG A 107 -5.84 -4.18 -4.65
C ARG A 107 -6.14 -4.04 -6.13
N GLU A 108 -5.09 -3.97 -6.94
CA GLU A 108 -5.22 -3.95 -8.39
C GLU A 108 -5.25 -5.38 -8.90
N ASP A 109 -6.40 -5.99 -8.82
CA ASP A 109 -6.59 -7.35 -9.27
C ASP A 109 -7.44 -7.35 -10.52
N ASN A 110 -6.94 -8.00 -11.56
CA ASN A 110 -7.69 -8.14 -12.81
C ASN A 110 -8.47 -9.46 -12.85
N ALA A 111 -8.75 -9.98 -11.70
CA ALA A 111 -9.50 -11.22 -11.61
C ALA A 111 -10.96 -11.01 -11.92
#